data_656e221dfd51334a6a143062c89e9839
#
_entry.id   656e221dfd51334a6a143062c89e9839
#
_cell.length_a   1.000
_cell.length_b   1.000
_cell.length_c   1.000
_cell.angle_alpha   90.00
_cell.angle_beta   90.00
_cell.angle_gamma   90.00
#
_symmetry.space_group_name_H-M   'P 1'
#
loop_
_entity.id
_entity.type
_entity.pdbx_description
1 polymer ?
#
loop_
_entity_poly.entity_id
_entity_poly.type
_entity_poly.pdbx_seq_one_letter_code
_entity_poly.pdbx_strand_id
1 'polypeptide(L)'
;MIWTILVTVVVIIAVCGVMMAGGRFLLLRSRGIPVVIRSLPNPDGRHWRHGVLVYGARTALVYKLRSLRPESDIVLSRQGTEITERRKITERESQFLEPELHVLGLRSEGQAWEVALDEAGDTALVSWLESAPSERMVRPATRISRRNGLH
;
A
#
# COMPACT_ATOMS: atom_id res chain seq x y z
N MET A 1 15.66 17.25 -42.59
CA MET A 1 14.22 17.21 -42.18
C MET A 1 13.83 16.00 -41.38
N ILE A 2 14.02 14.76 -41.87
CA ILE A 2 13.62 13.54 -41.13
C ILE A 2 14.34 13.41 -39.79
N TRP A 3 15.63 13.72 -39.72
CA TRP A 3 16.45 13.66 -38.51
C TRP A 3 15.97 14.64 -37.43
N THR A 4 15.62 15.86 -37.81
CA THR A 4 15.09 16.86 -36.84
C THR A 4 13.74 16.45 -36.26
N ILE A 5 12.87 15.88 -37.09
CA ILE A 5 11.56 15.36 -36.63
C ILE A 5 11.79 14.22 -35.64
N LEU A 6 12.68 13.29 -35.92
CA LEU A 6 12.97 12.13 -35.07
C LEU A 6 13.53 12.58 -33.71
N VAL A 7 14.49 13.51 -33.72
CA VAL A 7 15.04 14.08 -32.46
C VAL A 7 13.95 14.80 -31.64
N THR A 8 13.10 15.58 -32.31
CA THR A 8 12.01 16.29 -31.63
C THR A 8 11.04 15.31 -30.96
N VAL A 9 10.65 14.24 -31.63
CA VAL A 9 9.76 13.20 -31.10
C VAL A 9 10.40 12.51 -29.89
N VAL A 10 11.68 12.15 -29.96
CA VAL A 10 12.40 11.53 -28.84
C VAL A 10 12.45 12.47 -27.63
N VAL A 11 12.71 13.75 -27.84
CA VAL A 11 12.73 14.75 -26.76
C VAL A 11 11.35 14.90 -26.12
N ILE A 12 10.28 14.96 -26.91
CA ILE A 12 8.92 15.05 -26.39
C ILE A 12 8.58 13.81 -25.53
N ILE A 13 8.90 12.61 -26.01
CA ILE A 13 8.66 11.36 -25.25
C ILE A 13 9.45 11.38 -23.94
N ALA A 14 10.72 11.80 -23.97
CA ALA A 14 11.54 11.89 -22.77
C ALA A 14 10.97 12.90 -21.75
N VAL A 15 10.57 14.08 -22.21
CA VAL A 15 9.95 15.12 -21.35
C VAL A 15 8.63 14.61 -20.75
N CYS A 16 7.76 14.01 -21.55
CA CYS A 16 6.51 13.41 -21.04
C CYS A 16 6.79 12.32 -20.01
N GLY A 17 7.76 11.45 -20.24
CA GLY A 17 8.17 10.41 -19.29
C GLY A 17 8.66 10.99 -17.96
N VAL A 18 9.49 12.03 -18.01
CA VAL A 18 9.97 12.73 -16.80
C VAL A 18 8.84 13.42 -16.06
N MET A 19 7.93 14.08 -16.77
CA MET A 19 6.76 14.73 -16.15
C MET A 19 5.81 13.74 -15.49
N MET A 20 5.55 12.60 -16.14
CA MET A 20 4.73 11.54 -15.57
C MET A 20 5.38 10.93 -14.32
N ALA A 21 6.67 10.62 -14.39
CA ALA A 21 7.41 10.07 -13.25
C ALA A 21 7.49 11.05 -12.09
N GLY A 22 7.78 12.32 -12.37
CA GLY A 22 7.86 13.39 -11.37
C GLY A 22 6.52 13.70 -10.72
N GLY A 23 5.45 13.81 -11.52
CA GLY A 23 4.09 14.03 -11.01
C GLY A 23 3.64 12.87 -10.11
N ARG A 24 3.90 11.63 -10.50
CA ARG A 24 3.63 10.45 -9.69
C ARG A 24 4.41 10.47 -8.38
N PHE A 25 5.71 10.77 -8.43
CA PHE A 25 6.56 10.85 -7.25
C PHE A 25 6.05 11.89 -6.25
N LEU A 26 5.67 13.08 -6.73
CA LEU A 26 5.12 14.15 -5.90
C LEU A 26 3.77 13.76 -5.27
N LEU A 27 2.87 13.14 -6.03
CA LEU A 27 1.58 12.66 -5.52
C LEU A 27 1.73 11.58 -4.44
N LEU A 28 2.63 10.63 -4.64
CA LEU A 28 2.90 9.58 -3.66
C LEU A 28 3.56 10.15 -2.40
N ARG A 29 4.51 11.08 -2.55
CA ARG A 29 5.20 11.72 -1.43
C ARG A 29 4.29 12.58 -0.57
N SER A 30 3.27 13.23 -1.16
CA SER A 30 2.38 14.14 -0.43
C SER A 30 1.23 13.44 0.31
N ARG A 31 0.94 12.18 -0.02
CA ARG A 31 -0.24 11.46 0.51
C ARG A 31 0.09 10.13 1.19
N GLY A 32 1.31 9.67 1.11
CA GLY A 32 1.70 8.35 1.59
C GLY A 32 2.72 8.38 2.72
N ILE A 33 2.72 7.31 3.51
CA ILE A 33 3.69 7.06 4.57
C ILE A 33 4.81 6.20 3.99
N PRO A 34 6.10 6.57 4.21
CA PRO A 34 7.22 5.74 3.77
C PRO A 34 7.20 4.41 4.52
N VAL A 35 7.37 3.33 3.79
CA VAL A 35 7.39 1.97 4.34
C VAL A 35 8.50 1.14 3.70
N VAL A 36 8.98 0.15 4.43
CA VAL A 36 9.82 -0.89 3.84
C VAL A 36 9.10 -2.22 3.98
N ILE A 37 8.83 -2.89 2.88
CA ILE A 37 7.99 -4.08 2.84
C ILE A 37 8.70 -5.27 2.23
N ARG A 38 8.41 -6.46 2.75
CA ARG A 38 8.79 -7.73 2.12
C ARG A 38 7.64 -8.73 2.15
N SER A 39 7.62 -9.63 1.16
CA SER A 39 6.64 -10.72 1.11
C SER A 39 7.13 -11.93 1.89
N LEU A 40 6.21 -12.65 2.52
CA LEU A 40 6.47 -13.92 3.20
C LEU A 40 5.90 -15.09 2.38
N PRO A 41 6.46 -16.32 2.46
CA PRO A 41 7.60 -16.71 3.29
C PRO A 41 8.93 -16.21 2.73
N ASN A 42 9.82 -15.78 3.61
CA ASN A 42 11.15 -15.31 3.24
C ASN A 42 12.21 -15.83 4.23
N PRO A 43 12.73 -17.05 4.03
CA PRO A 43 13.68 -17.68 4.95
C PRO A 43 15.01 -16.93 5.04
N ASP A 44 15.39 -16.20 3.99
CA ASP A 44 16.69 -15.50 3.93
C ASP A 44 16.70 -14.16 4.67
N GLY A 45 15.55 -13.67 5.11
CA GLY A 45 15.43 -12.39 5.82
C GLY A 45 15.76 -11.15 4.96
N ARG A 46 15.93 -11.33 3.65
CA ARG A 46 16.31 -10.30 2.68
C ARG A 46 15.09 -9.79 1.91
N HIS A 47 15.33 -9.08 0.80
CA HIS A 47 14.32 -8.60 -0.15
C HIS A 47 13.37 -7.52 0.39
N TRP A 48 13.83 -6.75 1.36
CA TRP A 48 13.16 -5.53 1.76
C TRP A 48 13.09 -4.53 0.59
N ARG A 49 11.94 -3.95 0.37
CA ARG A 49 11.68 -2.98 -0.69
C ARG A 49 11.07 -1.71 -0.13
N HIS A 50 11.72 -0.59 -0.40
CA HIS A 50 11.17 0.71 -0.06
C HIS A 50 9.92 0.98 -0.89
N GLY A 51 8.92 1.54 -0.25
CA GLY A 51 7.64 1.85 -0.84
C GLY A 51 6.94 3.00 -0.12
N VAL A 52 5.75 3.28 -0.59
CA VAL A 52 4.85 4.27 -0.01
C VAL A 52 3.50 3.62 0.22
N LEU A 53 2.98 3.72 1.44
CA LEU A 53 1.68 3.24 1.84
C LEU A 53 0.68 4.40 1.79
N VAL A 54 -0.37 4.24 1.01
CA VAL A 54 -1.44 5.23 0.85
C VAL A 54 -2.75 4.64 1.37
N TYR A 55 -3.33 5.29 2.36
CA TYR A 55 -4.60 4.86 2.96
C TYR A 55 -5.79 5.34 2.13
N GLY A 56 -6.70 4.42 1.83
CA GLY A 56 -8.02 4.69 1.30
C GLY A 56 -9.11 4.36 2.33
N ALA A 57 -10.37 4.55 1.94
CA ALA A 57 -11.51 4.27 2.82
C ALA A 57 -11.65 2.77 3.17
N ARG A 58 -11.38 1.89 2.20
CA ARG A 58 -11.55 0.43 2.33
C ARG A 58 -10.27 -0.37 2.09
N THR A 59 -9.30 0.22 1.43
CA THR A 59 -8.05 -0.43 1.04
C THR A 59 -6.88 0.49 1.30
N ALA A 60 -5.74 -0.08 1.69
CA ALA A 60 -4.47 0.61 1.67
C ALA A 60 -3.62 0.06 0.52
N LEU A 61 -2.99 0.96 -0.21
CA LEU A 61 -2.23 0.66 -1.41
C LEU A 61 -0.74 0.86 -1.13
N VAL A 62 0.07 -0.14 -1.45
CA VAL A 62 1.52 -0.05 -1.35
C VAL A 62 2.11 0.07 -2.75
N TYR A 63 2.87 1.13 -2.95
CA TYR A 63 3.63 1.38 -4.18
C TYR A 63 5.12 1.20 -3.90
N LYS A 64 5.75 0.22 -4.53
CA LYS A 64 7.20 0.02 -4.42
C LYS A 64 7.93 1.08 -5.24
N LEU A 65 8.92 1.75 -4.66
CA LEU A 65 9.63 2.85 -5.33
C LEU A 65 10.39 2.40 -6.58
N ARG A 66 10.81 1.14 -6.65
CA ARG A 66 11.49 0.57 -7.83
C ARG A 66 10.53 -0.01 -8.88
N SER A 67 9.24 -0.01 -8.61
CA SER A 67 8.24 -0.47 -9.57
C SER A 67 7.92 0.65 -10.55
N LEU A 68 8.02 0.36 -11.84
CA LEU A 68 7.62 1.27 -12.91
C LEU A 68 6.12 1.14 -13.25
N ARG A 69 5.42 0.23 -12.58
CA ARG A 69 3.98 0.01 -12.82
C ARG A 69 3.18 1.21 -12.32
N PRO A 70 2.20 1.69 -13.08
CA PRO A 70 1.31 2.77 -12.67
C PRO A 70 0.36 2.34 -11.54
N GLU A 71 0.09 1.06 -11.42
CA GLU A 71 -0.79 0.45 -10.42
C GLU A 71 -0.04 0.18 -9.11
N SER A 72 -0.80 -0.01 -8.03
CA SER A 72 -0.25 -0.42 -6.73
C SER A 72 0.33 -1.85 -6.83
N ASP A 73 1.45 -2.07 -6.17
CA ASP A 73 2.10 -3.39 -6.13
C ASP A 73 1.41 -4.34 -5.14
N ILE A 74 0.81 -3.79 -4.08
CA ILE A 74 0.10 -4.54 -3.04
C ILE A 74 -1.15 -3.75 -2.65
N VAL A 75 -2.25 -4.48 -2.49
CA VAL A 75 -3.53 -3.96 -2.00
C VAL A 75 -3.84 -4.66 -0.68
N LEU A 76 -3.99 -3.90 0.37
CA LEU A 76 -4.39 -4.39 1.69
C LEU A 76 -5.85 -4.03 1.93
N SER A 77 -6.69 -5.02 2.11
CA SER A 77 -8.10 -4.81 2.45
C SER A 77 -8.23 -4.45 3.93
N ARG A 78 -8.97 -3.39 4.25
CA ARG A 78 -9.16 -2.94 5.63
C ARG A 78 -9.84 -3.98 6.52
N GLN A 79 -10.79 -4.72 6.00
CA GLN A 79 -11.52 -5.76 6.73
C GLN A 79 -10.84 -7.13 6.69
N GLY A 80 -10.03 -7.38 5.67
CA GLY A 80 -9.37 -8.67 5.44
C GLY A 80 -7.90 -8.69 5.86
N THR A 81 -7.37 -7.60 6.42
CA THR A 81 -5.98 -7.53 6.88
C THR A 81 -5.89 -7.64 8.38
N GLU A 82 -5.08 -8.57 8.84
CA GLU A 82 -4.80 -8.81 10.25
C GLU A 82 -3.32 -8.55 10.55
N ILE A 83 -3.05 -7.95 11.71
CA ILE A 83 -1.70 -7.86 12.26
C ILE A 83 -1.41 -9.16 12.97
N THR A 84 -0.43 -9.91 12.48
CA THR A 84 -0.06 -11.21 13.03
C THR A 84 1.05 -11.12 14.08
N GLU A 85 1.94 -10.15 13.92
CA GLU A 85 3.08 -9.97 14.80
C GLU A 85 3.52 -8.52 14.83
N ARG A 86 4.08 -8.09 15.95
CA ARG A 86 4.79 -6.81 16.10
C ARG A 86 6.14 -7.09 16.77
N ARG A 87 7.21 -6.70 16.14
CA ARG A 87 8.56 -6.92 16.64
C ARG A 87 9.50 -5.77 16.32
N LYS A 88 10.59 -5.71 17.03
CA LYS A 88 11.72 -4.84 16.68
C LYS A 88 12.54 -5.46 15.54
N ILE A 89 13.32 -4.63 14.87
CA ILE A 89 14.30 -5.11 13.89
C ILE A 89 15.36 -5.97 14.55
N THR A 90 15.81 -7.00 13.82
CA THR A 90 16.90 -7.86 14.22
C THR A 90 18.25 -7.25 13.84
N GLU A 91 19.36 -7.71 14.46
CA GLU A 91 20.70 -7.24 14.10
C GLU A 91 21.04 -7.43 12.62
N ARG A 92 20.50 -8.47 11.96
CA ARG A 92 20.70 -8.68 10.53
C ARG A 92 19.93 -7.67 9.70
N GLU A 93 18.77 -7.27 10.15
CA GLU A 93 17.91 -6.30 9.47
C GLU A 93 18.39 -4.86 9.66
N SER A 94 19.11 -4.56 10.75
CA SER A 94 19.70 -3.24 11.00
C SER A 94 20.75 -2.82 9.97
N GLN A 95 21.24 -3.77 9.15
CA GLN A 95 22.11 -3.44 8.01
C GLN A 95 21.33 -2.82 6.83
N PHE A 96 20.02 -2.96 6.79
CA PHE A 96 19.15 -2.53 5.68
C PHE A 96 18.02 -1.61 6.12
N LEU A 97 17.66 -1.65 7.40
CA LEU A 97 16.57 -0.89 8.02
C LEU A 97 17.13 0.05 9.09
N GLU A 98 16.50 1.19 9.22
CA GLU A 98 16.83 2.14 10.28
C GLU A 98 16.45 1.55 11.66
N PRO A 99 17.30 1.74 12.70
CA PRO A 99 17.09 1.11 14.02
C PRO A 99 15.79 1.50 14.71
N GLU A 100 15.19 2.61 14.32
CA GLU A 100 13.96 3.17 14.91
C GLU A 100 12.68 2.56 14.34
N LEU A 101 12.81 1.73 13.28
CA LEU A 101 11.66 1.12 12.64
C LEU A 101 11.13 -0.07 13.45
N HIS A 102 9.80 -0.23 13.46
CA HIS A 102 9.11 -1.40 13.97
C HIS A 102 8.63 -2.28 12.82
N VAL A 103 8.74 -3.58 12.98
CA VAL A 103 8.28 -4.55 11.98
C VAL A 103 6.93 -5.11 12.40
N LEU A 104 5.95 -4.92 11.54
CA LEU A 104 4.61 -5.50 11.64
C LEU A 104 4.44 -6.64 10.65
N GLY A 105 4.04 -7.81 11.13
CA GLY A 105 3.55 -8.89 10.30
C GLY A 105 2.10 -8.62 9.91
N LEU A 106 1.81 -8.66 8.62
CA LEU A 106 0.47 -8.48 8.07
C LEU A 106 0.06 -9.73 7.30
N ARG A 107 -1.20 -10.13 7.45
CA ARG A 107 -1.83 -11.16 6.64
C ARG A 107 -3.09 -10.59 6.00
N SER A 108 -3.23 -10.75 4.69
CA SER A 108 -4.41 -10.33 3.95
C SER A 108 -4.66 -11.27 2.78
N GLU A 109 -5.88 -11.76 2.63
CA GLU A 109 -6.32 -12.63 1.51
C GLU A 109 -5.40 -13.84 1.26
N GLY A 110 -4.91 -14.46 2.34
CA GLY A 110 -4.04 -15.65 2.26
C GLY A 110 -2.57 -15.36 1.96
N GLN A 111 -2.21 -14.10 1.75
CA GLN A 111 -0.83 -13.66 1.62
C GLN A 111 -0.33 -13.00 2.91
N ALA A 112 0.97 -13.09 3.14
CA ALA A 112 1.61 -12.50 4.31
C ALA A 112 2.77 -11.59 3.90
N TRP A 113 2.91 -10.50 4.63
CA TRP A 113 3.97 -9.52 4.45
C TRP A 113 4.53 -9.09 5.80
N GLU A 114 5.74 -8.59 5.79
CA GLU A 114 6.26 -7.77 6.88
C GLU A 114 6.48 -6.35 6.38
N VAL A 115 6.05 -5.41 7.19
CA VAL A 115 6.15 -3.98 6.90
C VAL A 115 6.92 -3.32 8.03
N ALA A 116 8.01 -2.65 7.68
CA ALA A 116 8.77 -1.83 8.62
C ALA A 116 8.34 -0.37 8.49
N LEU A 117 7.96 0.22 9.63
CA LEU A 117 7.39 1.55 9.77
C LEU A 117 8.05 2.26 10.95
N ASP A 118 8.05 3.58 10.93
CA ASP A 118 8.31 4.38 12.12
C ASP A 118 7.12 4.32 13.10
N GLU A 119 7.28 4.86 14.29
CA GLU A 119 6.25 4.83 15.34
C GLU A 119 4.95 5.52 14.89
N ALA A 120 5.05 6.60 14.13
CA ALA A 120 3.90 7.32 13.60
C ALA A 120 3.16 6.48 12.55
N GLY A 121 3.89 5.85 11.63
CA GLY A 121 3.35 4.95 10.61
C GLY A 121 2.71 3.70 11.19
N ASP A 122 3.33 3.11 12.21
CA ASP A 122 2.78 1.98 12.96
C ASP A 122 1.43 2.37 13.59
N THR A 123 1.39 3.47 14.35
CA THR A 123 0.16 3.97 14.96
C THR A 123 -0.93 4.28 13.92
N ALA A 124 -0.56 4.89 12.80
CA ALA A 124 -1.48 5.21 11.73
C ALA A 124 -2.09 3.94 11.09
N LEU A 125 -1.26 2.91 10.84
CA LEU A 125 -1.73 1.65 10.26
C LEU A 125 -2.69 0.91 11.19
N VAL A 126 -2.35 0.82 12.48
CA VAL A 126 -3.21 0.20 13.50
C VAL A 126 -4.54 0.94 13.59
N SER A 127 -4.52 2.26 13.73
CA SER A 127 -5.72 3.08 13.82
C SER A 127 -6.60 2.95 12.57
N TRP A 128 -5.98 2.86 11.39
CA TRP A 128 -6.70 2.65 10.15
C TRP A 128 -7.38 1.28 10.11
N LEU A 129 -6.72 0.22 10.55
CA LEU A 129 -7.31 -1.13 10.62
C LEU A 129 -8.45 -1.19 11.64
N GLU A 130 -8.24 -0.66 12.85
CA GLU A 130 -9.22 -0.69 13.94
C GLU A 130 -10.48 0.14 13.65
N SER A 131 -10.34 1.22 12.89
CA SER A 131 -11.48 2.05 12.49
C SER A 131 -12.33 1.43 11.36
N ALA A 132 -12.12 0.15 11.00
CA ALA A 132 -12.98 -0.56 10.06
C ALA A 132 -14.41 -0.66 10.61
N PRO A 133 -15.44 -0.36 9.79
CA PRO A 133 -16.83 -0.57 10.19
C PRO A 133 -17.03 -2.06 10.49
N SER A 134 -17.64 -2.37 11.64
CA SER A 134 -17.98 -3.74 11.99
C SER A 134 -18.94 -4.32 10.94
N GLU A 135 -18.78 -5.59 10.59
CA GLU A 135 -19.64 -6.29 9.60
C GLU A 135 -21.13 -6.21 9.92
N ARG A 136 -21.48 -5.92 11.17
CA ARG A 136 -22.86 -5.75 11.61
C ARG A 136 -23.55 -4.52 11.02
N MET A 137 -22.82 -3.51 10.57
CA MET A 137 -23.40 -2.32 9.94
C MET A 137 -23.70 -2.50 8.44
N VAL A 138 -23.25 -3.57 7.82
CA VAL A 138 -23.43 -3.84 6.38
C VAL A 138 -24.62 -4.78 6.10
N ARG A 139 -25.46 -5.07 7.10
CA ARG A 139 -26.72 -5.76 6.78
C ARG A 139 -27.60 -4.83 5.93
N PRO A 140 -27.89 -5.17 4.66
CA PRO A 140 -28.86 -4.43 3.89
C PRO A 140 -30.17 -4.51 4.64
N ALA A 141 -30.82 -3.36 4.85
CA ALA A 141 -32.14 -3.29 5.42
C ALA A 141 -33.03 -4.25 4.64
N THR A 142 -33.48 -5.32 5.29
CA THR A 142 -34.39 -6.31 4.73
C THR A 142 -35.62 -5.54 4.25
N ARG A 143 -35.81 -5.54 2.96
CA ARG A 143 -36.98 -4.98 2.30
C ARG A 143 -38.20 -5.58 2.97
N ILE A 144 -38.89 -4.81 3.83
CA ILE A 144 -40.18 -5.19 4.38
C ILE A 144 -41.09 -5.29 3.17
N SER A 145 -41.36 -6.51 2.73
CA SER A 145 -42.35 -6.82 1.74
C SER A 145 -43.69 -6.37 2.30
N ARG A 146 -44.19 -5.25 1.82
CA ARG A 146 -45.53 -4.77 2.08
C ARG A 146 -46.48 -5.72 1.39
N ARG A 147 -46.91 -6.74 2.12
CA ARG A 147 -48.00 -7.62 1.72
C ARG A 147 -49.30 -6.84 1.88
N ASN A 148 -49.72 -6.15 0.81
CA ASN A 148 -51.09 -5.68 0.69
C ASN A 148 -51.97 -6.90 0.47
N GLY A 149 -52.63 -7.35 1.52
CA GLY A 149 -53.82 -8.21 1.39
C GLY A 149 -55.00 -7.32 1.03
N LEU A 150 -55.50 -7.57 -0.13
CA LEU A 150 -56.84 -7.14 -0.55
C LEU A 150 -57.92 -7.96 0.17
N HIS A 151 -58.84 -7.28 0.77
CA HIS A 151 -60.24 -7.63 0.84
C HIS A 151 -61.05 -6.36 0.72
#